data_cc8006796851ab083fe059b11cb12d39
#
_entry.id   cc8006796851ab083fe059b11cb12d39
#
_cell.length_a   1.000
_cell.length_b   1.000
_cell.length_c   1.000
_cell.angle_alpha   90.00
_cell.angle_beta   90.00
_cell.angle_gamma   90.00
#
_symmetry.space_group_name_H-M   'P 1'
#
loop_
_entity.id
_entity.type
_entity.pdbx_description
1 polymer ?
#
loop_
_entity_poly.entity_id
_entity_poly.type
_entity_poly.pdbx_seq_one_letter_code
_entity_poly.pdbx_strand_id
1 'polypeptide(L)'
;MEIVQLSDIHVGSQFREEVFQKVIDEINSLKPDAVVITGDLTNEGLIEQYEKCKKLISQIDVEKIIAISGNHDYRNTGYLLFKKYFPFRTENELGDDTILITLGSARPDRDDGEVGHHQNLWLERTLKKYESKLKIVAMHHHLISIPDTGSDRLTVSDAGDVLRTILDSNVSLVLCGHKHRPWIWDFNTLSIANAGTASSERVRGFFENSYNIVNIENGTFRVDLK
;
A
#
# COMPACT_ATOMS: atom_id res chain seq x y z
N MET A 1 1.52 12.59 -14.22
CA MET A 1 0.59 12.12 -13.17
C MET A 1 1.39 11.85 -11.93
N GLU A 2 0.87 12.26 -10.78
CA GLU A 2 1.54 12.09 -9.49
C GLU A 2 0.65 11.31 -8.51
N ILE A 3 1.22 10.28 -7.89
CA ILE A 3 0.55 9.45 -6.89
C ILE A 3 1.32 9.54 -5.58
N VAL A 4 0.63 9.79 -4.47
CA VAL A 4 1.21 9.66 -3.14
C VAL A 4 0.90 8.28 -2.59
N GLN A 5 1.92 7.55 -2.15
CA GLN A 5 1.79 6.28 -1.44
C GLN A 5 2.02 6.51 0.06
N LEU A 6 0.97 6.38 0.85
CA LEU A 6 1.03 6.29 2.32
C LEU A 6 1.01 4.83 2.77
N SER A 7 1.54 4.55 3.95
CA SER A 7 1.43 3.23 4.58
C SER A 7 1.52 3.34 6.09
N ASP A 8 1.01 2.33 6.79
CA ASP A 8 1.30 2.10 8.20
C ASP A 8 0.97 3.33 9.08
N ILE A 9 -0.27 3.83 8.97
CA ILE A 9 -0.76 5.00 9.73
C ILE A 9 -0.92 4.64 11.21
N HIS A 10 -1.44 3.43 11.52
CA HIS A 10 -1.60 2.88 12.86
C HIS A 10 -2.41 3.75 13.81
N VAL A 11 -3.56 4.26 13.36
CA VAL A 11 -4.46 5.00 14.25
C VAL A 11 -4.77 4.16 15.50
N GLY A 12 -4.31 4.63 16.65
CA GLY A 12 -4.37 3.90 17.93
C GLY A 12 -3.25 4.33 18.87
N SER A 13 -2.72 3.40 19.65
CA SER A 13 -1.70 3.69 20.68
C SER A 13 -0.34 4.14 20.14
N GLN A 14 -0.04 3.82 18.88
CA GLN A 14 1.25 4.15 18.23
C GLN A 14 1.15 5.34 17.25
N PHE A 15 0.00 5.98 17.21
CA PHE A 15 -0.30 7.04 16.25
C PHE A 15 0.21 8.40 16.70
N ARG A 16 0.95 9.08 15.83
CA ARG A 16 1.40 10.45 16.01
C ARG A 16 0.55 11.39 15.18
N GLU A 17 -0.50 11.91 15.79
CA GLU A 17 -1.52 12.71 15.09
C GLU A 17 -0.91 13.98 14.48
N GLU A 18 -0.02 14.66 15.20
CA GLU A 18 0.66 15.87 14.72
C GLU A 18 1.57 15.60 13.49
N VAL A 19 2.12 14.39 13.38
CA VAL A 19 2.89 13.98 12.20
C VAL A 19 1.98 13.74 11.02
N PHE A 20 0.89 13.00 11.24
CA PHE A 20 -0.05 12.70 10.17
C PHE A 20 -0.77 13.95 9.66
N GLN A 21 -1.04 14.92 10.55
CA GLN A 21 -1.62 16.21 10.13
C GLN A 21 -0.69 16.96 9.17
N LYS A 22 0.62 16.97 9.43
CA LYS A 22 1.60 17.54 8.49
C LYS A 22 1.60 16.84 7.15
N VAL A 23 1.51 15.49 7.15
CA VAL A 23 1.41 14.71 5.91
C VAL A 23 0.14 15.09 5.12
N ILE A 24 -1.00 15.26 5.79
CA ILE A 24 -2.24 15.73 5.16
C ILE A 24 -2.05 17.14 4.55
N ASP A 25 -1.46 18.06 5.29
CA ASP A 25 -1.23 19.43 4.82
C ASP A 25 -0.28 19.47 3.61
N GLU A 26 0.77 18.63 3.62
CA GLU A 26 1.70 18.48 2.50
C GLU A 26 0.99 17.91 1.26
N ILE A 27 0.18 16.85 1.41
CA ILE A 27 -0.58 16.25 0.31
C ILE A 27 -1.57 17.25 -0.28
N ASN A 28 -2.28 17.99 0.57
CA ASN A 28 -3.23 19.02 0.11
C ASN A 28 -2.54 20.17 -0.62
N SER A 29 -1.28 20.47 -0.28
CA SER A 29 -0.47 21.47 -0.99
C SER A 29 0.07 20.91 -2.31
N LEU A 30 0.41 19.62 -2.36
CA LEU A 30 0.94 18.93 -3.53
C LEU A 30 -0.14 18.69 -4.59
N LYS A 31 -1.38 18.41 -4.15
CA LYS A 31 -2.54 18.08 -5.01
C LYS A 31 -2.27 16.94 -6.00
N PRO A 32 -1.87 15.76 -5.51
CA PRO A 32 -1.61 14.64 -6.39
C PRO A 32 -2.88 14.14 -7.09
N ASP A 33 -2.73 13.41 -8.20
CA ASP A 33 -3.84 12.81 -8.94
C ASP A 33 -4.52 11.67 -8.15
N ALA A 34 -3.77 11.01 -7.26
CA ALA A 34 -4.30 9.96 -6.39
C ALA A 34 -3.48 9.78 -5.11
N VAL A 35 -4.12 9.28 -4.06
CA VAL A 35 -3.48 8.79 -2.84
C VAL A 35 -3.75 7.30 -2.70
N VAL A 36 -2.69 6.50 -2.50
CA VAL A 36 -2.76 5.06 -2.28
C VAL A 36 -2.27 4.75 -0.87
N ILE A 37 -3.12 4.15 -0.04
CA ILE A 37 -2.78 3.78 1.34
C ILE A 37 -2.55 2.27 1.38
N THR A 38 -1.29 1.85 1.53
CA THR A 38 -0.89 0.44 1.46
C THR A 38 -1.01 -0.31 2.79
N GLY A 39 -2.10 -0.06 3.54
CA GLY A 39 -2.52 -0.85 4.69
C GLY A 39 -2.06 -0.31 6.04
N ASP A 40 -2.46 -1.02 7.09
CA ASP A 40 -2.27 -0.69 8.50
C ASP A 40 -2.77 0.73 8.85
N LEU A 41 -4.04 0.97 8.49
CA LEU A 41 -4.75 2.21 8.81
C LEU A 41 -4.97 2.33 10.31
N THR A 42 -5.27 1.19 10.95
CA THR A 42 -5.56 1.07 12.39
C THR A 42 -4.49 0.25 13.10
N ASN A 43 -4.36 0.42 14.42
CA ASN A 43 -3.40 -0.36 15.21
C ASN A 43 -3.96 -1.72 15.68
N GLU A 44 -5.27 -1.82 15.95
CA GLU A 44 -5.90 -3.01 16.51
C GLU A 44 -7.21 -3.42 15.80
N GLY A 45 -7.55 -2.84 14.65
CA GLY A 45 -8.76 -3.15 13.90
C GLY A 45 -10.06 -2.78 14.64
N LEU A 46 -10.04 -1.85 15.58
CA LEU A 46 -11.19 -1.43 16.38
C LEU A 46 -12.04 -0.39 15.65
N ILE A 47 -13.34 -0.37 15.94
CA ILE A 47 -14.28 0.53 15.24
C ILE A 47 -13.93 2.00 15.44
N GLU A 48 -13.52 2.39 16.65
CA GLU A 48 -13.15 3.77 16.98
C GLU A 48 -11.91 4.21 16.20
N GLN A 49 -10.98 3.27 15.96
CA GLN A 49 -9.78 3.52 15.18
C GLN A 49 -10.12 3.72 13.70
N TYR A 50 -11.04 2.89 13.14
CA TYR A 50 -11.53 3.06 11.78
C TYR A 50 -12.27 4.39 11.59
N GLU A 51 -13.15 4.75 12.52
CA GLU A 51 -13.90 6.01 12.48
C GLU A 51 -12.96 7.22 12.53
N LYS A 52 -11.96 7.19 13.44
CA LYS A 52 -10.94 8.23 13.53
C LYS A 52 -10.10 8.29 12.25
N CYS A 53 -9.65 7.15 11.74
CA CYS A 53 -8.87 7.07 10.51
C CYS A 53 -9.65 7.64 9.32
N LYS A 54 -10.92 7.25 9.16
CA LYS A 54 -11.78 7.77 8.10
C LYS A 54 -11.94 9.29 8.19
N LYS A 55 -12.13 9.83 9.40
CA LYS A 55 -12.20 11.27 9.62
C LYS A 55 -10.90 11.99 9.23
N LEU A 56 -9.75 11.41 9.52
CA LEU A 56 -8.45 11.96 9.14
C LEU A 56 -8.24 11.91 7.62
N ILE A 57 -8.50 10.77 7.00
CA ILE A 57 -8.39 10.59 5.54
C ILE A 57 -9.33 11.54 4.80
N SER A 58 -10.53 11.84 5.33
CA SER A 58 -11.46 12.77 4.70
C SER A 58 -10.98 14.24 4.69
N GLN A 59 -9.88 14.57 5.35
CA GLN A 59 -9.23 15.89 5.28
C GLN A 59 -8.24 15.99 4.10
N ILE A 60 -7.94 14.87 3.45
CA ILE A 60 -7.12 14.85 2.23
C ILE A 60 -8.01 15.29 1.06
N ASP A 61 -7.72 16.46 0.50
CA ASP A 61 -8.48 17.07 -0.62
C ASP A 61 -7.97 16.53 -1.97
N VAL A 62 -8.19 15.22 -2.19
CA VAL A 62 -7.83 14.50 -3.41
C VAL A 62 -9.02 13.65 -3.83
N GLU A 63 -9.38 13.73 -5.11
CA GLU A 63 -10.55 13.04 -5.64
C GLU A 63 -10.46 11.51 -5.48
N LYS A 64 -9.26 10.95 -5.68
CA LYS A 64 -9.06 9.50 -5.71
C LYS A 64 -8.18 9.03 -4.55
N ILE A 65 -8.82 8.48 -3.52
CA ILE A 65 -8.15 7.84 -2.39
C ILE A 65 -8.44 6.35 -2.42
N ILE A 66 -7.40 5.54 -2.49
CA ILE A 66 -7.46 4.08 -2.61
C ILE A 66 -6.77 3.48 -1.39
N ALA A 67 -7.48 2.69 -0.60
CA ALA A 67 -6.93 2.06 0.59
C ALA A 67 -7.07 0.53 0.52
N ILE A 68 -6.05 -0.17 0.99
CA ILE A 68 -6.04 -1.62 1.19
C ILE A 68 -5.83 -1.95 2.66
N SER A 69 -6.18 -3.17 3.05
CA SER A 69 -5.97 -3.62 4.43
C SER A 69 -4.54 -4.07 4.68
N GLY A 70 -4.01 -3.74 5.86
CA GLY A 70 -2.84 -4.39 6.42
C GLY A 70 -3.21 -5.42 7.50
N ASN A 71 -2.20 -6.07 8.11
CA ASN A 71 -2.42 -7.09 9.12
C ASN A 71 -3.00 -6.51 10.42
N HIS A 72 -2.65 -5.29 10.80
CA HIS A 72 -3.24 -4.62 11.95
C HIS A 72 -4.71 -4.26 11.75
N ASP A 73 -5.12 -3.95 10.53
CA ASP A 73 -6.52 -3.74 10.18
C ASP A 73 -7.37 -5.01 10.32
N TYR A 74 -6.72 -6.19 10.27
CA TYR A 74 -7.40 -7.49 10.36
C TYR A 74 -7.33 -8.13 11.75
N ARG A 75 -6.82 -7.43 12.75
CA ARG A 75 -6.85 -7.86 14.15
C ARG A 75 -8.26 -7.84 14.70
N ASN A 76 -8.53 -8.72 15.66
CA ASN A 76 -9.83 -8.84 16.31
C ASN A 76 -10.97 -9.04 15.29
N THR A 77 -11.94 -8.12 15.27
CA THR A 77 -13.05 -8.10 14.30
C THR A 77 -12.79 -7.18 13.10
N GLY A 78 -11.58 -6.63 13.01
CA GLY A 78 -11.20 -5.64 12.01
C GLY A 78 -11.39 -6.12 10.57
N TYR A 79 -11.16 -7.40 10.27
CA TYR A 79 -11.39 -8.00 8.95
C TYR A 79 -12.86 -7.93 8.48
N LEU A 80 -13.81 -7.85 9.41
CA LEU A 80 -15.23 -7.61 9.12
C LEU A 80 -15.52 -6.12 8.96
N LEU A 81 -14.86 -5.28 9.77
CA LEU A 81 -15.05 -3.84 9.75
C LEU A 81 -14.45 -3.19 8.52
N PHE A 82 -13.25 -3.62 8.10
CA PHE A 82 -12.57 -3.06 6.93
C PHE A 82 -13.49 -3.00 5.70
N LYS A 83 -14.20 -4.08 5.42
CA LYS A 83 -15.12 -4.20 4.28
C LYS A 83 -16.31 -3.21 4.31
N LYS A 84 -16.61 -2.61 5.46
CA LYS A 84 -17.65 -1.57 5.59
C LYS A 84 -17.14 -0.20 5.14
N TYR A 85 -15.84 0.02 5.18
CA TYR A 85 -15.19 1.30 4.89
C TYR A 85 -14.49 1.30 3.54
N PHE A 86 -13.87 0.18 3.16
CA PHE A 86 -13.02 0.05 1.98
C PHE A 86 -13.26 -1.27 1.26
N PRO A 87 -13.13 -1.30 -0.08
CA PRO A 87 -13.21 -2.54 -0.84
C PRO A 87 -11.99 -3.43 -0.59
N PHE A 88 -12.19 -4.74 -0.70
CA PHE A 88 -11.13 -5.74 -0.47
C PHE A 88 -10.03 -5.70 -1.55
N ARG A 89 -10.44 -5.48 -2.81
CA ARG A 89 -9.56 -5.36 -3.98
C ARG A 89 -10.25 -4.53 -5.03
N THR A 90 -9.48 -3.79 -5.83
CA THR A 90 -10.03 -2.87 -6.85
C THR A 90 -9.18 -2.85 -8.11
N GLU A 91 -9.82 -2.46 -9.21
CA GLU A 91 -9.21 -2.03 -10.46
C GLU A 91 -9.45 -0.50 -10.56
N ASN A 92 -8.38 0.28 -10.64
CA ASN A 92 -8.46 1.75 -10.64
C ASN A 92 -7.70 2.29 -11.84
N GLU A 93 -8.42 2.77 -12.83
CA GLU A 93 -7.82 3.50 -13.93
C GLU A 93 -7.37 4.89 -13.45
N LEU A 94 -6.10 5.19 -13.66
CA LEU A 94 -5.47 6.46 -13.33
C LEU A 94 -5.06 7.15 -14.62
N GLY A 95 -5.90 8.08 -15.09
CA GLY A 95 -5.76 8.63 -16.44
C GLY A 95 -5.97 7.56 -17.54
N ASP A 96 -5.49 7.86 -18.73
CA ASP A 96 -5.71 6.98 -19.90
C ASP A 96 -4.71 5.82 -19.97
N ASP A 97 -3.49 6.01 -19.44
CA ASP A 97 -2.35 5.13 -19.68
C ASP A 97 -1.90 4.30 -18.46
N THR A 98 -2.56 4.42 -17.32
CA THR A 98 -2.15 3.73 -16.09
C THR A 98 -3.30 2.98 -15.44
N ILE A 99 -3.00 1.79 -14.92
CA ILE A 99 -3.90 1.00 -14.10
C ILE A 99 -3.25 0.66 -12.76
N LEU A 100 -3.93 0.94 -11.67
CA LEU A 100 -3.57 0.49 -10.32
C LEU A 100 -4.53 -0.62 -9.87
N ILE A 101 -3.98 -1.79 -9.61
CA ILE A 101 -4.71 -2.95 -9.09
C ILE A 101 -4.34 -3.16 -7.63
N THR A 102 -5.34 -3.27 -6.76
CA THR A 102 -5.10 -3.53 -5.34
C THR A 102 -5.37 -4.98 -4.98
N LEU A 103 -4.57 -5.53 -4.06
CA LEU A 103 -4.71 -6.87 -3.53
C LEU A 103 -4.82 -6.85 -2.01
N GLY A 104 -5.73 -7.64 -1.45
CA GLY A 104 -5.74 -7.95 -0.03
C GLY A 104 -4.72 -9.04 0.27
N SER A 105 -3.80 -8.80 1.18
CA SER A 105 -2.83 -9.80 1.64
C SER A 105 -2.92 -10.08 3.14
N ALA A 106 -3.74 -9.34 3.88
CA ALA A 106 -3.92 -9.52 5.32
C ALA A 106 -4.78 -10.76 5.63
N ARG A 107 -4.42 -11.44 6.72
CA ARG A 107 -5.16 -12.58 7.27
C ARG A 107 -5.64 -12.27 8.70
N PRO A 108 -6.84 -12.70 9.12
CA PRO A 108 -7.34 -12.43 10.47
C PRO A 108 -6.38 -12.90 11.56
N ASP A 109 -6.01 -11.97 12.47
CA ASP A 109 -5.14 -12.19 13.63
C ASP A 109 -3.77 -12.81 13.31
N ARG A 110 -3.22 -12.48 12.14
CA ARG A 110 -1.89 -12.93 11.71
C ARG A 110 -1.07 -11.75 11.19
N ASP A 111 0.24 -11.80 11.44
CA ASP A 111 1.18 -10.77 10.97
C ASP A 111 1.82 -11.12 9.62
N ASP A 112 1.70 -12.37 9.16
CA ASP A 112 2.12 -12.81 7.83
C ASP A 112 0.99 -12.68 6.80
N GLY A 113 1.36 -12.50 5.53
CA GLY A 113 0.43 -12.28 4.44
C GLY A 113 0.19 -13.50 3.56
N GLU A 114 -0.94 -13.46 2.84
CA GLU A 114 -1.27 -14.39 1.76
C GLU A 114 -2.19 -13.71 0.75
N VAL A 115 -1.86 -13.77 -0.53
CA VAL A 115 -2.76 -13.30 -1.61
C VAL A 115 -3.82 -14.36 -1.90
N GLY A 116 -3.41 -15.61 -1.91
CA GLY A 116 -4.26 -16.77 -2.16
C GLY A 116 -4.51 -17.03 -3.65
N HIS A 117 -4.65 -18.31 -3.98
CA HIS A 117 -4.76 -18.78 -5.37
C HIS A 117 -5.88 -18.10 -6.16
N HIS A 118 -7.08 -17.96 -5.59
CA HIS A 118 -8.21 -17.35 -6.29
C HIS A 118 -7.99 -15.86 -6.60
N GLN A 119 -7.35 -15.13 -5.70
CA GLN A 119 -7.04 -13.72 -5.94
C GLN A 119 -5.91 -13.57 -6.96
N ASN A 120 -4.92 -14.47 -6.93
CA ASN A 120 -3.84 -14.48 -7.93
C ASN A 120 -4.35 -14.79 -9.34
N LEU A 121 -5.27 -15.73 -9.51
CA LEU A 121 -5.96 -15.99 -10.79
C LEU A 121 -6.79 -14.76 -11.24
N TRP A 122 -7.43 -14.08 -10.31
CA TRP A 122 -8.15 -12.84 -10.64
C TRP A 122 -7.17 -11.75 -11.08
N LEU A 123 -6.04 -11.59 -10.40
CA LEU A 123 -4.98 -10.64 -10.77
C LEU A 123 -4.50 -10.89 -12.20
N GLU A 124 -4.15 -12.13 -12.53
CA GLU A 124 -3.70 -12.54 -13.87
C GLU A 124 -4.72 -12.14 -14.96
N ARG A 125 -6.00 -12.46 -14.74
CA ARG A 125 -7.08 -12.14 -15.68
C ARG A 125 -7.27 -10.63 -15.81
N THR A 126 -7.15 -9.90 -14.70
CA THR A 126 -7.32 -8.45 -14.68
C THR A 126 -6.18 -7.76 -15.42
N LEU A 127 -4.93 -8.15 -15.16
CA LEU A 127 -3.76 -7.59 -15.82
C LEU A 127 -3.79 -7.77 -17.35
N LYS A 128 -4.36 -8.88 -17.83
CA LYS A 128 -4.55 -9.14 -19.27
C LYS A 128 -5.53 -8.16 -19.94
N LYS A 129 -6.46 -7.57 -19.22
CA LYS A 129 -7.38 -6.55 -19.78
C LYS A 129 -6.66 -5.24 -20.12
N TYR A 130 -5.50 -4.99 -19.48
CA TYR A 130 -4.79 -3.71 -19.51
C TYR A 130 -3.39 -3.84 -20.12
N GLU A 131 -3.23 -4.64 -21.19
CA GLU A 131 -1.91 -4.95 -21.79
C GLU A 131 -1.14 -3.68 -22.21
N SER A 132 -1.83 -2.66 -22.68
CA SER A 132 -1.22 -1.42 -23.18
C SER A 132 -0.94 -0.37 -22.09
N LYS A 133 -1.40 -0.58 -20.85
CA LYS A 133 -1.24 0.39 -19.77
C LYS A 133 -0.02 0.13 -18.92
N LEU A 134 0.54 1.18 -18.32
CA LEU A 134 1.46 1.06 -17.19
C LEU A 134 0.73 0.38 -16.03
N LYS A 135 1.24 -0.75 -15.57
CA LYS A 135 0.59 -1.57 -14.55
C LYS A 135 1.26 -1.41 -13.21
N ILE A 136 0.47 -0.99 -12.23
CA ILE A 136 0.88 -0.86 -10.83
C ILE A 136 0.03 -1.83 -10.01
N VAL A 137 0.67 -2.59 -9.11
CA VAL A 137 -0.01 -3.44 -8.13
C VAL A 137 0.27 -2.90 -6.74
N ALA A 138 -0.75 -2.74 -5.91
CA ALA A 138 -0.58 -2.34 -4.52
C ALA A 138 -1.08 -3.44 -3.57
N MET A 139 -0.27 -3.75 -2.56
CA MET A 139 -0.57 -4.73 -1.52
C MET A 139 0.17 -4.34 -0.23
N HIS A 140 -0.30 -4.81 0.93
CA HIS A 140 0.34 -4.42 2.18
C HIS A 140 1.67 -5.16 2.43
N HIS A 141 1.62 -6.50 2.46
CA HIS A 141 2.81 -7.30 2.72
C HIS A 141 3.75 -7.31 1.52
N HIS A 142 5.04 -7.24 1.80
CA HIS A 142 6.09 -7.25 0.79
C HIS A 142 6.33 -8.65 0.19
N LEU A 143 6.74 -8.68 -1.07
CA LEU A 143 7.01 -9.92 -1.80
C LEU A 143 8.46 -10.41 -1.62
N ILE A 144 9.38 -9.48 -1.37
CA ILE A 144 10.81 -9.73 -1.22
C ILE A 144 11.26 -9.10 0.09
N SER A 145 12.08 -9.83 0.85
CA SER A 145 12.62 -9.37 2.13
C SER A 145 13.30 -8.01 2.03
N ILE A 146 13.04 -7.14 3.00
CA ILE A 146 13.64 -5.81 3.07
C ILE A 146 14.90 -5.90 3.93
N PRO A 147 16.05 -5.39 3.44
CA PRO A 147 17.31 -5.44 4.19
C PRO A 147 17.20 -4.81 5.58
N ASP A 148 17.95 -5.33 6.53
CA ASP A 148 18.04 -4.86 7.92
C ASP A 148 16.71 -4.84 8.70
N THR A 149 15.70 -5.60 8.26
CA THR A 149 14.45 -5.77 9.01
C THR A 149 14.39 -7.08 9.79
N GLY A 150 15.49 -7.80 9.85
CA GLY A 150 15.64 -9.06 10.57
C GLY A 150 15.20 -10.28 9.75
N SER A 151 15.07 -11.44 10.43
CA SER A 151 14.59 -12.67 9.80
C SER A 151 13.16 -12.48 9.28
N ASP A 152 12.98 -12.71 8.00
CA ASP A 152 11.73 -12.41 7.33
C ASP A 152 10.80 -13.63 7.28
N ARG A 153 9.94 -13.72 8.27
CA ARG A 153 8.84 -14.68 8.33
C ARG A 153 7.48 -14.04 8.03
N LEU A 154 7.49 -12.75 7.68
CA LEU A 154 6.30 -11.92 7.54
C LEU A 154 6.08 -11.45 6.09
N THR A 155 6.72 -12.09 5.13
CA THR A 155 6.44 -11.97 3.70
C THR A 155 5.09 -12.60 3.36
N VAL A 156 4.64 -12.38 2.15
CA VAL A 156 3.52 -13.11 1.59
C VAL A 156 3.90 -14.59 1.42
N SER A 157 3.11 -15.49 1.98
CA SER A 157 3.43 -16.94 2.00
C SER A 157 3.47 -17.57 0.60
N ASP A 158 2.70 -17.01 -0.33
CA ASP A 158 2.61 -17.39 -1.75
C ASP A 158 3.33 -16.39 -2.68
N ALA A 159 4.35 -15.71 -2.17
CA ALA A 159 5.10 -14.66 -2.89
C ALA A 159 5.65 -15.13 -4.25
N GLY A 160 6.11 -16.38 -4.36
CA GLY A 160 6.61 -16.92 -5.62
C GLY A 160 5.56 -17.00 -6.72
N ASP A 161 4.34 -17.42 -6.41
CA ASP A 161 3.23 -17.47 -7.38
C ASP A 161 2.77 -16.06 -7.77
N VAL A 162 2.72 -15.13 -6.82
CA VAL A 162 2.35 -13.74 -7.07
C VAL A 162 3.41 -13.05 -7.93
N LEU A 163 4.70 -13.21 -7.61
CA LEU A 163 5.81 -12.66 -8.41
C LEU A 163 5.80 -13.19 -9.84
N ARG A 164 5.55 -14.49 -10.04
CA ARG A 164 5.41 -15.06 -11.39
C ARG A 164 4.30 -14.34 -12.17
N THR A 165 3.10 -14.22 -11.58
CA THR A 165 1.98 -13.52 -12.22
C THR A 165 2.31 -12.06 -12.56
N ILE A 166 2.99 -11.35 -11.67
CA ILE A 166 3.44 -9.96 -11.85
C ILE A 166 4.42 -9.86 -13.03
N LEU A 167 5.44 -10.73 -13.07
CA LEU A 167 6.45 -10.73 -14.12
C LEU A 167 5.87 -11.13 -15.48
N ASP A 168 5.10 -12.21 -15.54
CA ASP A 168 4.47 -12.71 -16.78
C ASP A 168 3.47 -11.69 -17.37
N SER A 169 2.93 -10.81 -16.53
CA SER A 169 1.99 -9.77 -16.94
C SER A 169 2.61 -8.40 -17.19
N ASN A 170 3.93 -8.27 -17.12
CA ASN A 170 4.67 -7.00 -17.29
C ASN A 170 4.16 -5.89 -16.34
N VAL A 171 4.00 -6.19 -15.06
CA VAL A 171 3.77 -5.16 -14.03
C VAL A 171 5.06 -4.37 -13.85
N SER A 172 4.97 -3.06 -13.87
CA SER A 172 6.14 -2.17 -13.78
C SER A 172 6.48 -1.79 -12.34
N LEU A 173 5.46 -1.66 -11.49
CA LEU A 173 5.64 -1.20 -10.10
C LEU A 173 4.74 -1.96 -9.14
N VAL A 174 5.32 -2.40 -8.01
CA VAL A 174 4.57 -2.91 -6.85
C VAL A 174 4.76 -1.95 -5.68
N LEU A 175 3.66 -1.55 -5.04
CA LEU A 175 3.64 -0.71 -3.86
C LEU A 175 3.31 -1.55 -2.62
N CYS A 176 4.20 -1.53 -1.62
CA CYS A 176 4.06 -2.29 -0.37
C CYS A 176 4.24 -1.40 0.86
N GLY A 177 3.89 -1.93 2.06
CA GLY A 177 4.10 -1.34 3.37
C GLY A 177 4.68 -2.34 4.38
N HIS A 178 4.08 -2.41 5.58
CA HIS A 178 4.26 -3.44 6.60
C HIS A 178 5.56 -3.35 7.43
N LYS A 179 6.67 -3.05 6.83
CA LYS A 179 7.96 -3.09 7.56
C LYS A 179 8.37 -1.75 8.17
N HIS A 180 7.61 -0.69 7.96
CA HIS A 180 7.91 0.67 8.44
C HIS A 180 9.31 1.15 8.01
N ARG A 181 9.83 0.59 6.92
CA ARG A 181 11.13 0.92 6.37
C ARG A 181 10.99 1.23 4.89
N PRO A 182 11.31 2.44 4.44
CA PRO A 182 11.31 2.75 3.03
C PRO A 182 12.44 1.97 2.34
N TRP A 183 12.11 1.33 1.23
CA TRP A 183 13.06 0.57 0.43
C TRP A 183 12.56 0.38 -0.99
N ILE A 184 13.44 0.40 -1.97
CA ILE A 184 13.11 0.13 -3.35
C ILE A 184 14.02 -0.99 -3.86
N TRP A 185 13.39 -2.06 -4.33
CA TRP A 185 14.04 -3.04 -5.20
C TRP A 185 13.79 -2.64 -6.63
N ASP A 186 14.85 -2.53 -7.43
CA ASP A 186 14.78 -2.24 -8.87
C ASP A 186 15.42 -3.37 -9.67
N PHE A 187 14.61 -4.01 -10.53
CA PHE A 187 14.98 -5.14 -11.36
C PHE A 187 14.85 -4.80 -12.86
N ASN A 188 15.10 -3.58 -13.26
CA ASN A 188 14.99 -3.04 -14.61
C ASN A 188 13.53 -3.00 -15.16
N THR A 189 12.83 -4.14 -15.17
CA THR A 189 11.45 -4.25 -15.68
C THR A 189 10.40 -4.16 -14.61
N LEU A 190 10.77 -4.39 -13.35
CA LEU A 190 9.90 -4.37 -12.18
C LEU A 190 10.60 -3.63 -11.04
N SER A 191 9.95 -2.63 -10.47
CA SER A 191 10.36 -2.06 -9.19
C SER A 191 9.34 -2.44 -8.11
N ILE A 192 9.85 -2.70 -6.90
CA ILE A 192 9.02 -2.94 -5.70
C ILE A 192 9.37 -1.86 -4.69
N ALA A 193 8.45 -0.92 -4.47
CA ALA A 193 8.62 0.19 -3.56
C ALA A 193 7.88 -0.08 -2.24
N ASN A 194 8.64 -0.13 -1.17
CA ASN A 194 8.12 -0.23 0.19
C ASN A 194 8.07 1.17 0.79
N ALA A 195 6.91 1.61 1.24
CA ALA A 195 6.81 2.86 1.99
C ALA A 195 7.29 2.68 3.43
N GLY A 196 7.75 3.77 4.03
CA GLY A 196 7.91 3.86 5.47
C GLY A 196 6.55 3.92 6.18
N THR A 197 6.54 4.29 7.45
CA THR A 197 5.30 4.59 8.16
C THR A 197 4.98 6.07 8.07
N ALA A 198 3.75 6.40 7.71
CA ALA A 198 3.32 7.81 7.58
C ALA A 198 3.22 8.53 8.93
N SER A 199 2.96 7.80 10.03
CA SER A 199 2.66 8.43 11.32
C SER A 199 2.87 7.56 12.57
N SER A 200 3.32 6.32 12.44
CA SER A 200 3.55 5.48 13.61
C SER A 200 4.83 5.85 14.35
N GLU A 201 4.83 5.72 15.68
CA GLU A 201 6.05 5.80 16.50
C GLU A 201 7.07 4.70 16.19
N ARG A 202 6.63 3.59 15.61
CA ARG A 202 7.47 2.43 15.26
C ARG A 202 8.19 2.66 13.94
N VAL A 203 9.17 3.52 13.95
CA VAL A 203 10.11 3.66 12.82
C VAL A 203 11.22 2.60 12.91
N ARG A 204 11.81 2.23 11.77
CA ARG A 204 12.90 1.25 11.73
C ARG A 204 14.20 1.87 11.26
N GLY A 205 15.28 1.51 11.96
CA GLY A 205 16.62 2.02 11.68
C GLY A 205 16.72 3.52 11.97
N PHE A 206 17.36 4.24 11.06
CA PHE A 206 17.57 5.70 11.15
C PHE A 206 16.54 6.50 10.32
N PHE A 207 15.50 5.83 9.85
CA PHE A 207 14.44 6.50 9.08
C PHE A 207 13.46 7.21 10.01
N GLU A 208 12.91 8.29 9.50
CA GLU A 208 11.80 9.01 10.11
C GLU A 208 10.46 8.56 9.50
N ASN A 209 9.36 9.13 9.97
CA ASN A 209 8.08 8.96 9.30
C ASN A 209 8.19 9.47 7.86
N SER A 210 7.72 8.70 6.91
CA SER A 210 7.95 8.96 5.50
C SER A 210 6.87 8.34 4.62
N TYR A 211 6.76 8.84 3.41
CA TYR A 211 5.88 8.33 2.37
C TYR A 211 6.55 8.44 0.99
N ASN A 212 6.01 7.75 0.00
CA ASN A 212 6.55 7.83 -1.35
C ASN A 212 5.70 8.75 -2.25
N ILE A 213 6.38 9.46 -3.16
CA ILE A 213 5.76 10.14 -4.29
C ILE A 213 6.14 9.37 -5.55
N VAL A 214 5.15 8.90 -6.30
CA VAL A 214 5.33 8.21 -7.57
C VAL A 214 4.97 9.17 -8.70
N ASN A 215 5.97 9.62 -9.43
CA ASN A 215 5.81 10.45 -10.60
C ASN A 215 5.77 9.59 -11.86
N ILE A 216 4.69 9.69 -12.65
CA ILE A 216 4.48 8.92 -13.87
C ILE A 216 4.44 9.87 -15.06
N GLU A 217 5.31 9.63 -16.02
CA GLU A 217 5.42 10.43 -17.25
C GLU A 217 5.83 9.55 -18.43
N ASN A 218 5.12 9.70 -19.57
CA ASN A 218 5.46 9.00 -20.83
C ASN A 218 5.62 7.47 -20.69
N GLY A 219 4.76 6.81 -19.87
CA GLY A 219 4.79 5.37 -19.65
C GLY A 219 5.93 4.87 -18.77
N THR A 220 6.66 5.79 -18.13
CA THR A 220 7.72 5.51 -17.14
C THR A 220 7.34 6.08 -15.79
N PHE A 221 8.04 5.67 -14.73
CA PHE A 221 7.80 6.20 -13.38
C PHE A 221 9.10 6.43 -12.62
N ARG A 222 9.03 7.29 -11.63
CA ARG A 222 10.06 7.50 -10.59
C ARG A 222 9.40 7.49 -9.23
N VAL A 223 10.04 6.88 -8.25
CA VAL A 223 9.60 6.87 -6.85
C VAL A 223 10.57 7.69 -6.03
N ASP A 224 10.07 8.73 -5.39
CA ASP A 224 10.83 9.61 -4.50
C ASP A 224 10.34 9.43 -3.06
N LEU A 225 11.27 9.29 -2.11
CA LEU A 225 10.96 9.27 -0.68
C LEU A 225 10.81 10.70 -0.15
N LYS A 226 9.77 10.93 0.64
CA LYS A 226 9.46 12.20 1.26
C LYS A 226 9.39 12.06 2.79
#